data_1906695aceaa159ce5eb2787459aa15c
#
_entry.id   1906695aceaa159ce5eb2787459aa15c
#
_cell.length_a   1.000
_cell.length_b   1.000
_cell.length_c   1.000
_cell.angle_alpha   90.00
_cell.angle_beta   90.00
_cell.angle_gamma   90.00
#
_symmetry.space_group_name_H-M   'P 1'
#
loop_
_entity.id
_entity.type
_entity.pdbx_description
1 polymer ?
#
loop_
_entity_poly.entity_id
_entity_poly.type
_entity_poly.pdbx_seq_one_letter_code
_entity_poly.pdbx_strand_id
1 'polypeptide(L)'
;MTAQTTTATTGGRTFMRIAVAVQTVAIFFQAITAGVLLASSHGSELHHIGSYVAYGTTVLYLLAAVLAWRPGGGGPRPILYAAGFLVLASAQVASGIAGLTPLHVPLGVLMFALSTLALARLFPVPR
;
A
#
# COMPACT_ATOMS: atom_id res chain seq x y z
N MET A 1 -35.26 -18.84 -14.45
CA MET A 1 -33.81 -18.65 -14.23
C MET A 1 -33.60 -17.27 -13.66
N THR A 2 -33.57 -17.14 -12.36
CA THR A 2 -33.28 -15.87 -11.67
C THR A 2 -31.76 -15.69 -11.71
N ALA A 3 -31.29 -14.71 -12.49
CA ALA A 3 -29.91 -14.25 -12.44
C ALA A 3 -29.61 -13.78 -11.02
N GLN A 4 -28.91 -14.59 -10.24
CA GLN A 4 -28.26 -14.13 -9.03
C GLN A 4 -27.17 -13.15 -9.47
N THR A 5 -27.53 -11.87 -9.51
CA THR A 5 -26.53 -10.80 -9.47
C THR A 5 -25.73 -11.01 -8.20
N THR A 6 -24.54 -11.59 -8.34
CA THR A 6 -23.54 -11.62 -7.28
C THR A 6 -23.25 -10.15 -6.96
N THR A 7 -23.93 -9.64 -5.94
CA THR A 7 -23.52 -8.42 -5.24
C THR A 7 -22.15 -8.74 -4.65
N ALA A 8 -21.10 -8.50 -5.46
CA ALA A 8 -19.75 -8.42 -4.94
C ALA A 8 -19.84 -7.53 -3.72
N THR A 9 -19.63 -8.10 -2.56
CA THR A 9 -20.00 -7.53 -1.28
C THR A 9 -19.44 -6.12 -1.20
N THR A 10 -20.32 -5.12 -1.12
CA THR A 10 -19.99 -3.71 -0.95
C THR A 10 -18.92 -3.55 0.14
N GLY A 11 -18.95 -4.40 1.16
CA GLY A 11 -17.98 -4.46 2.24
C GLY A 11 -16.55 -4.78 1.80
N GLY A 12 -16.34 -5.75 0.93
CA GLY A 12 -14.98 -6.11 0.46
C GLY A 12 -14.32 -4.99 -0.35
N ARG A 13 -15.11 -4.28 -1.17
CA ARG A 13 -14.63 -3.11 -1.94
C ARG A 13 -14.32 -1.93 -1.04
N THR A 14 -15.16 -1.67 -0.03
CA THR A 14 -14.95 -0.61 0.95
C THR A 14 -13.70 -0.89 1.78
N PHE A 15 -13.54 -2.10 2.26
CA PHE A 15 -12.34 -2.49 3.01
C PHE A 15 -11.06 -2.33 2.17
N MET A 16 -11.08 -2.74 0.90
CA MET A 16 -9.95 -2.53 -0.01
C MET A 16 -9.62 -1.04 -0.20
N ARG A 17 -10.64 -0.18 -0.38
CA ARG A 17 -10.45 1.27 -0.49
C ARG A 17 -9.79 1.87 0.75
N ILE A 18 -10.26 1.47 1.93
CA ILE A 18 -9.69 1.92 3.21
C ILE A 18 -8.25 1.44 3.35
N ALA A 19 -7.96 0.16 3.07
CA ALA A 19 -6.62 -0.40 3.18
C ALA A 19 -5.62 0.32 2.28
N VAL A 20 -5.97 0.57 1.01
CA VAL A 20 -5.09 1.28 0.06
C VAL A 20 -4.96 2.76 0.44
N ALA A 21 -6.02 3.42 0.92
CA ALA A 21 -5.95 4.80 1.38
C ALA A 21 -5.01 4.94 2.59
N VAL A 22 -5.16 4.08 3.59
CA VAL A 22 -4.29 4.07 4.78
C VAL A 22 -2.84 3.78 4.39
N GLN A 23 -2.60 2.82 3.48
CA GLN A 23 -1.27 2.55 2.94
C GLN A 23 -0.67 3.77 2.25
N THR A 24 -1.43 4.45 1.39
CA THR A 24 -0.95 5.65 0.68
C THR A 24 -0.57 6.76 1.65
N VAL A 25 -1.38 7.00 2.68
CA VAL A 25 -1.09 7.99 3.74
C VAL A 25 0.15 7.58 4.53
N ALA A 26 0.29 6.29 4.90
CA ALA A 26 1.46 5.80 5.64
C ALA A 26 2.77 5.97 4.83
N ILE A 27 2.75 5.69 3.52
CA ILE A 27 3.91 5.88 2.65
C ILE A 27 4.24 7.38 2.49
N PHE A 28 3.22 8.25 2.38
CA PHE A 28 3.44 9.69 2.34
C PHE A 28 4.07 10.20 3.64
N PHE A 29 3.58 9.72 4.78
CA PHE A 29 4.18 10.04 6.07
C PHE A 29 5.64 9.58 6.16
N GLN A 30 5.97 8.40 5.59
CA GLN A 30 7.35 7.93 5.49
C GLN A 30 8.24 8.85 4.64
N ALA A 31 7.70 9.45 3.58
CA ALA A 31 8.43 10.43 2.78
C ALA A 31 8.74 11.70 3.60
N ILE A 32 7.80 12.15 4.44
CA ILE A 32 8.01 13.30 5.35
C ILE A 32 9.10 12.97 6.37
N THR A 33 9.01 11.82 7.05
CA THR A 33 10.00 11.42 8.06
C THR A 33 11.38 11.16 7.45
N ALA A 34 11.45 10.66 6.21
CA ALA A 34 12.70 10.54 5.46
C ALA A 34 13.32 11.92 5.18
N GLY A 35 12.51 12.91 4.79
CA GLY A 35 12.96 14.27 4.60
C GLY A 35 13.54 14.88 5.89
N VAL A 36 12.87 14.66 7.03
CA VAL A 36 13.37 15.10 8.34
C VAL A 36 14.68 14.38 8.70
N LEU A 37 14.77 13.07 8.45
CA LEU A 37 15.97 12.27 8.71
C LEU A 37 17.16 12.74 7.86
N LEU A 38 16.93 13.09 6.59
CA LEU A 38 17.99 13.60 5.71
C LEU A 38 18.44 15.02 6.07
N ALA A 39 17.54 15.83 6.66
CA ALA A 39 17.82 17.20 7.09
C ALA A 39 18.43 17.30 8.50
N SER A 40 18.19 16.30 9.36
CA SER A 40 18.64 16.31 10.77
C SER A 40 18.74 14.89 11.34
N SER A 41 19.59 14.69 12.36
CA SER A 41 19.71 13.39 13.05
C SER A 41 18.50 13.01 13.92
N HIS A 42 17.53 13.92 14.13
CA HIS A 42 16.40 13.73 15.02
C HIS A 42 15.23 12.93 14.41
N GLY A 43 15.26 12.65 13.12
CA GLY A 43 14.16 11.97 12.41
C GLY A 43 14.23 10.43 12.40
N SER A 44 15.30 9.84 12.92
CA SER A 44 15.56 8.40 12.77
C SER A 44 14.51 7.51 13.44
N GLU A 45 14.08 7.84 14.64
CA GLU A 45 13.10 7.05 15.38
C GLU A 45 11.70 7.09 14.72
N LEU A 46 11.24 8.28 14.32
CA LEU A 46 9.97 8.45 13.63
C LEU A 46 9.95 7.71 12.29
N HIS A 47 11.05 7.77 11.53
CA HIS A 47 11.17 7.06 10.26
C HIS A 47 11.18 5.54 10.49
N HIS A 48 11.85 5.07 11.54
CA HIS A 48 11.90 3.65 11.90
C HIS A 48 10.53 3.12 12.33
N ILE A 49 9.83 3.80 13.24
CA ILE A 49 8.46 3.44 13.66
C ILE A 49 7.51 3.48 12.46
N GLY A 50 7.57 4.55 11.67
CA GLY A 50 6.76 4.72 10.48
C GLY A 50 6.97 3.61 9.44
N SER A 51 8.18 3.01 9.35
CA SER A 51 8.45 1.88 8.45
C SER A 51 7.67 0.63 8.85
N TYR A 52 7.51 0.33 10.12
CA TYR A 52 6.66 -0.76 10.60
C TYR A 52 5.18 -0.51 10.26
N VAL A 53 4.72 0.74 10.43
CA VAL A 53 3.33 1.10 10.08
C VAL A 53 3.12 0.95 8.58
N ALA A 54 4.00 1.49 7.74
CA ALA A 54 3.91 1.40 6.29
C ALA A 54 3.95 -0.06 5.81
N TYR A 55 4.83 -0.90 6.37
CA TYR A 55 4.88 -2.32 6.06
C TYR A 55 3.60 -3.05 6.49
N GLY A 56 3.11 -2.78 7.70
CA GLY A 56 1.86 -3.35 8.22
C GLY A 56 0.66 -3.00 7.36
N THR A 57 0.57 -1.75 6.85
CA THR A 57 -0.50 -1.36 5.92
C THR A 57 -0.41 -2.08 4.57
N THR A 58 0.78 -2.45 4.12
CA THR A 58 0.98 -3.26 2.92
C THR A 58 0.47 -4.70 3.12
N VAL A 59 0.70 -5.29 4.28
CA VAL A 59 0.12 -6.59 4.65
C VAL A 59 -1.41 -6.48 4.73
N LEU A 60 -1.93 -5.40 5.31
CA LEU A 60 -3.37 -5.14 5.37
C LEU A 60 -3.99 -5.04 3.96
N TYR A 61 -3.30 -4.40 3.02
CA TYR A 61 -3.74 -4.35 1.62
C TYR A 61 -3.83 -5.74 1.00
N LEU A 62 -2.83 -6.61 1.22
CA LEU A 62 -2.87 -7.99 0.73
C LEU A 62 -4.05 -8.76 1.33
N LEU A 63 -4.28 -8.65 2.64
CA LEU A 63 -5.43 -9.27 3.30
C LEU A 63 -6.76 -8.76 2.72
N ALA A 64 -6.89 -7.45 2.50
CA ALA A 64 -8.07 -6.86 1.89
C ALA A 64 -8.31 -7.38 0.47
N ALA A 65 -7.24 -7.56 -0.33
CA ALA A 65 -7.32 -8.12 -1.67
C ALA A 65 -7.78 -9.60 -1.65
N VAL A 66 -7.26 -10.40 -0.72
CA VAL A 66 -7.68 -11.79 -0.53
C VAL A 66 -9.16 -11.88 -0.12
N LEU A 67 -9.59 -11.06 0.84
CA LEU A 67 -10.99 -11.04 1.30
C LEU A 67 -11.95 -10.52 0.23
N ALA A 68 -11.51 -9.58 -0.60
CA ALA A 68 -12.31 -9.11 -1.74
C ALA A 68 -12.42 -10.17 -2.84
N TRP A 69 -11.45 -11.08 -2.96
CA TRP A 69 -11.51 -12.22 -3.87
C TRP A 69 -12.34 -13.37 -3.26
N ARG A 70 -12.05 -13.79 -2.03
CA ARG A 70 -12.80 -14.84 -1.31
C ARG A 70 -13.02 -14.43 0.15
N PRO A 71 -14.26 -14.32 0.62
CA PRO A 71 -15.55 -14.70 0.02
C PRO A 71 -16.21 -13.66 -0.91
N GLY A 72 -15.54 -12.51 -1.19
CA GLY A 72 -16.14 -11.36 -1.87
C GLY A 72 -16.51 -11.56 -3.35
N GLY A 73 -16.16 -12.69 -3.98
CA GLY A 73 -16.53 -13.03 -5.37
C GLY A 73 -15.80 -12.21 -6.46
N GLY A 74 -14.78 -11.42 -6.09
CA GLY A 74 -13.96 -10.65 -7.03
C GLY A 74 -12.95 -11.50 -7.82
N GLY A 75 -12.20 -10.88 -8.72
CA GLY A 75 -11.11 -11.53 -9.45
C GLY A 75 -9.79 -11.56 -8.64
N PRO A 76 -8.80 -12.40 -9.03
CA PRO A 76 -7.52 -12.54 -8.32
C PRO A 76 -6.51 -11.41 -8.63
N ARG A 77 -6.75 -10.57 -9.65
CA ARG A 77 -5.81 -9.51 -10.05
C ARG A 77 -5.38 -8.56 -8.92
N PRO A 78 -6.27 -8.11 -8.01
CA PRO A 78 -5.86 -7.28 -6.88
C PRO A 78 -4.85 -7.95 -5.96
N ILE A 79 -4.89 -9.28 -5.83
CA ILE A 79 -3.91 -10.03 -5.02
C ILE A 79 -2.52 -9.94 -5.65
N LEU A 80 -2.41 -10.07 -6.97
CA LEU A 80 -1.13 -9.95 -7.68
C LEU A 80 -0.51 -8.56 -7.48
N TYR A 81 -1.33 -7.51 -7.54
CA TYR A 81 -0.86 -6.14 -7.28
C TYR A 81 -0.42 -5.96 -5.82
N ALA A 82 -1.21 -6.45 -4.86
CA ALA A 82 -0.89 -6.36 -3.45
C ALA A 82 0.35 -7.18 -3.09
N ALA A 83 0.50 -8.39 -3.64
CA ALA A 83 1.68 -9.22 -3.46
C ALA A 83 2.94 -8.57 -4.07
N GLY A 84 2.84 -8.04 -5.29
CA GLY A 84 3.93 -7.29 -5.92
C GLY A 84 4.33 -6.06 -5.10
N PHE A 85 3.35 -5.37 -4.52
CA PHE A 85 3.60 -4.24 -3.63
C PHE A 85 4.30 -4.66 -2.34
N LEU A 86 3.94 -5.81 -1.76
CA LEU A 86 4.61 -6.37 -0.58
C LEU A 86 6.07 -6.73 -0.88
N VAL A 87 6.37 -7.26 -2.09
CA VAL A 87 7.75 -7.51 -2.53
C VAL A 87 8.53 -6.19 -2.62
N LEU A 88 7.94 -5.14 -3.20
CA LEU A 88 8.56 -3.80 -3.24
C LEU A 88 8.80 -3.24 -1.84
N ALA A 89 7.83 -3.38 -0.92
CA ALA A 89 7.98 -2.94 0.46
C ALA A 89 9.11 -3.70 1.18
N SER A 90 9.24 -5.00 0.93
CA SER A 90 10.34 -5.80 1.48
C SER A 90 11.70 -5.34 0.94
N ALA A 91 11.80 -5.08 -0.37
CA ALA A 91 13.01 -4.52 -0.98
C ALA A 91 13.34 -3.12 -0.44
N GLN A 92 12.31 -2.30 -0.20
CA GLN A 92 12.43 -0.97 0.39
C GLN A 92 13.02 -1.05 1.81
N VAL A 93 12.48 -1.92 2.66
CA VAL A 93 12.99 -2.12 4.02
C VAL A 93 14.43 -2.66 3.98
N ALA A 94 14.70 -3.67 3.15
CA ALA A 94 16.04 -4.25 3.02
C ALA A 94 17.07 -3.21 2.56
N SER A 95 16.74 -2.37 1.57
CA SER A 95 17.63 -1.31 1.10
C SER A 95 17.89 -0.23 2.17
N GLY A 96 16.88 0.07 2.99
CA GLY A 96 17.02 1.00 4.12
C GLY A 96 17.96 0.44 5.20
N ILE A 97 17.77 -0.82 5.61
CA ILE A 97 18.64 -1.50 6.58
C ILE A 97 20.09 -1.60 6.07
N ALA A 98 20.27 -1.86 4.78
CA ALA A 98 21.58 -1.92 4.13
C ALA A 98 22.23 -0.55 3.92
N GLY A 99 21.58 0.56 4.27
CA GLY A 99 22.11 1.91 4.05
C GLY A 99 22.20 2.34 2.58
N LEU A 100 21.48 1.65 1.69
CA LEU A 100 21.49 1.92 0.25
C LEU A 100 20.55 3.11 -0.10
N THR A 101 20.83 4.29 0.45
CA THR A 101 20.03 5.50 0.26
C THR A 101 19.74 5.82 -1.22
N PRO A 102 20.71 5.72 -2.17
CA PRO A 102 20.47 5.99 -3.58
C PRO A 102 19.43 5.06 -4.23
N LEU A 103 19.22 3.87 -3.67
CA LEU A 103 18.18 2.92 -4.11
C LEU A 103 16.89 3.10 -3.30
N HIS A 104 17.03 3.27 -1.99
CA HIS A 104 15.91 3.38 -1.06
C HIS A 104 14.98 4.56 -1.39
N VAL A 105 15.54 5.74 -1.65
CA VAL A 105 14.74 6.94 -1.92
C VAL A 105 13.92 6.84 -3.21
N PRO A 106 14.51 6.50 -4.39
CA PRO A 106 13.71 6.34 -5.61
C PRO A 106 12.68 5.23 -5.52
N LEU A 107 12.98 4.13 -4.82
CA LEU A 107 12.04 3.04 -4.60
C LEU A 107 10.84 3.49 -3.75
N GLY A 108 11.07 4.31 -2.72
CA GLY A 108 10.00 4.91 -1.91
C GLY A 108 9.09 5.83 -2.73
N VAL A 109 9.66 6.64 -3.62
CA VAL A 109 8.90 7.49 -4.56
C VAL A 109 8.05 6.63 -5.51
N LEU A 110 8.63 5.57 -6.07
CA LEU A 110 7.91 4.62 -6.91
C LEU A 110 6.73 3.98 -6.16
N MET A 111 6.95 3.54 -4.94
CA MET A 111 5.90 2.95 -4.10
C MET A 111 4.76 3.94 -3.82
N PHE A 112 5.07 5.20 -3.53
CA PHE A 112 4.05 6.24 -3.35
C PHE A 112 3.24 6.44 -4.62
N ALA A 113 3.89 6.55 -5.78
CA ALA A 113 3.21 6.69 -7.06
C ALA A 113 2.29 5.50 -7.37
N LEU A 114 2.78 4.26 -7.18
CA LEU A 114 1.99 3.05 -7.41
C LEU A 114 0.80 2.93 -6.45
N SER A 115 0.98 3.29 -5.18
CA SER A 115 -0.11 3.29 -4.19
C SER A 115 -1.18 4.33 -4.52
N THR A 116 -0.77 5.53 -4.94
CA THR A 116 -1.68 6.59 -5.39
C THR A 116 -2.46 6.18 -6.64
N LEU A 117 -1.81 5.55 -7.62
CA LEU A 117 -2.48 5.01 -8.80
C LEU A 117 -3.46 3.88 -8.46
N ALA A 118 -3.09 3.00 -7.54
CA ALA A 118 -4.00 1.95 -7.05
C ALA A 118 -5.23 2.55 -6.38
N LEU A 119 -5.04 3.58 -5.55
CA LEU A 119 -6.13 4.30 -4.90
C LEU A 119 -7.04 4.99 -5.91
N ALA A 120 -6.49 5.70 -6.88
CA ALA A 120 -7.25 6.38 -7.92
C ALA A 120 -8.14 5.41 -8.74
N ARG A 121 -7.65 4.20 -9.04
CA ARG A 121 -8.42 3.18 -9.75
C ARG A 121 -9.62 2.64 -8.95
N LEU A 122 -9.58 2.75 -7.61
CA LEU A 122 -10.67 2.33 -6.74
C LEU A 122 -11.79 3.38 -6.63
N PHE A 123 -11.52 4.61 -7.07
CA PHE A 123 -12.46 5.73 -7.10
C PHE A 123 -12.60 6.29 -8.52
N PRO A 124 -13.21 5.53 -9.45
CA PRO A 124 -13.39 6.01 -10.80
C PRO A 124 -14.25 7.28 -10.81
N VAL A 125 -13.79 8.30 -11.53
CA VAL A 125 -14.57 9.52 -11.75
C VAL A 125 -15.75 9.17 -12.66
N PRO A 126 -17.01 9.50 -12.29
CA PRO A 126 -18.15 9.37 -13.18
C PRO A 126 -17.89 10.20 -14.46
N ARG A 127 -18.06 9.57 -15.62
CA ARG A 127 -18.05 10.26 -16.92
C ARG A 127 -19.40 10.83 -17.20
#